data_eac8b497d681a94951ae3e195b60f0bb
#
_entry.id   eac8b497d681a94951ae3e195b60f0bb
#
_cell.length_a   1.000
_cell.length_b   1.000
_cell.length_c   1.000
_cell.angle_alpha   90.00
_cell.angle_beta   90.00
_cell.angle_gamma   90.00
#
_symmetry.space_group_name_H-M   'P 1'
#
loop_
_entity.id
_entity.type
_entity.pdbx_description
1 polymer ?
#
loop_
_entity_poly.entity_id
_entity_poly.type
_entity_poly.pdbx_seq_one_letter_code
_entity_poly.pdbx_strand_id
1 'polypeptide(L)'
;MAYKNAACGIWAGGAKTVVMVDEDHPKTEAMLRSLGRYVNAMGGRYITAEDVGTTEDDMDSIYQETDYVLGTSMKPGTGGNPSPSTARGVYMSIKASAKEKYGDDSLKDKKILVQGLGNVGLNVAKYCQEEGAKVYGCDINEKSVKNAEECGIEIVEPNKMWDLSLIHI
;
A
#
# COMPACT_ATOMS: atom_id res chain seq x y z
N MET A 1 2.11 12.67 6.96
CA MET A 1 3.37 12.72 6.16
C MET A 1 4.50 13.40 6.93
N ALA A 2 4.34 14.59 7.54
CA ALA A 2 5.42 15.30 8.25
C ALA A 2 6.16 14.42 9.28
N TYR A 3 5.45 13.71 10.15
CA TYR A 3 6.07 12.80 11.11
C TYR A 3 6.82 11.63 10.47
N LYS A 4 6.29 11.08 9.36
CA LYS A 4 6.98 10.02 8.61
C LYS A 4 8.29 10.52 8.02
N ASN A 5 8.27 11.70 7.41
CA ASN A 5 9.47 12.32 6.84
C ASN A 5 10.51 12.61 7.94
N ALA A 6 10.08 13.17 9.07
CA ALA A 6 10.98 13.43 10.21
C ALA A 6 11.61 12.14 10.76
N ALA A 7 10.82 11.07 10.93
CA ALA A 7 11.31 9.78 11.40
C ALA A 7 12.34 9.13 10.44
N CYS A 8 12.21 9.39 9.14
CA CYS A 8 13.14 8.90 8.12
C CYS A 8 14.32 9.86 7.84
N GLY A 9 14.42 10.98 8.56
CA GLY A 9 15.46 12.00 8.31
C GLY A 9 15.30 12.75 6.99
N ILE A 10 14.10 12.74 6.40
CA ILE A 10 13.79 13.44 5.15
C ILE A 10 13.38 14.88 5.48
N TRP A 11 14.10 15.83 4.90
CA TRP A 11 13.86 17.28 5.07
C TRP A 11 12.68 17.75 4.20
N ALA A 12 11.49 17.28 4.55
CA ALA A 12 10.25 17.66 3.88
C ALA A 12 9.11 17.76 4.90
N GLY A 13 8.21 18.66 4.65
CA GLY A 13 6.93 18.74 5.38
C GLY A 13 5.99 17.59 5.01
N GLY A 14 4.71 17.78 5.28
CA GLY A 14 3.67 16.82 4.90
C GLY A 14 2.50 17.53 4.24
N ALA A 15 2.13 17.06 3.07
CA ALA A 15 0.93 17.48 2.37
C ALA A 15 0.22 16.25 1.80
N LYS A 16 -1.06 16.42 1.47
CA LYS A 16 -1.88 15.37 0.86
C LYS A 16 -2.84 16.03 -0.12
N THR A 17 -2.92 15.45 -1.31
CA THR A 17 -3.97 15.79 -2.28
C THR A 17 -5.03 14.68 -2.26
N VAL A 18 -6.29 15.08 -2.29
CA VAL A 18 -7.42 14.17 -2.46
C VAL A 18 -8.19 14.62 -3.70
N VAL A 19 -8.37 13.70 -4.63
CA VAL A 19 -9.21 13.90 -5.82
C VAL A 19 -10.49 13.12 -5.59
N MET A 20 -11.63 13.82 -5.53
CA MET A 20 -12.93 13.18 -5.37
C MET A 20 -13.42 12.72 -6.74
N VAL A 21 -13.75 11.44 -6.82
CA VAL A 21 -14.32 10.78 -8.00
C VAL A 21 -15.53 9.95 -7.57
N ASP A 22 -16.47 9.76 -8.48
CA ASP A 22 -17.65 8.93 -8.32
C ASP A 22 -17.96 8.21 -9.65
N GLU A 23 -19.08 7.51 -9.72
CA GLU A 23 -19.48 6.77 -10.93
C GLU A 23 -19.76 7.70 -12.11
N ASP A 24 -20.31 8.89 -11.85
CA ASP A 24 -20.63 9.90 -12.88
C ASP A 24 -19.39 10.69 -13.31
N HIS A 25 -18.41 10.81 -12.40
CA HIS A 25 -17.16 11.55 -12.61
C HIS A 25 -15.95 10.66 -12.31
N PRO A 26 -15.69 9.65 -13.16
CA PRO A 26 -14.58 8.73 -12.96
C PRO A 26 -13.22 9.44 -13.15
N LYS A 27 -12.20 8.87 -12.58
CA LYS A 27 -10.83 9.32 -12.79
C LYS A 27 -10.45 9.23 -14.28
N THR A 28 -9.98 10.33 -14.84
CA THR A 28 -9.54 10.41 -16.24
C THR A 28 -8.12 10.95 -16.36
N GLU A 29 -7.43 10.62 -17.47
CA GLU A 29 -6.11 11.19 -17.79
C GLU A 29 -6.14 12.73 -17.81
N ALA A 30 -7.19 13.33 -18.41
CA ALA A 30 -7.34 14.78 -18.46
C ALA A 30 -7.38 15.41 -17.06
N MET A 31 -8.04 14.77 -16.10
CA MET A 31 -8.08 15.19 -14.70
C MET A 31 -6.69 15.08 -14.05
N LEU A 32 -5.98 13.98 -14.26
CA LEU A 32 -4.63 13.76 -13.72
C LEU A 32 -3.62 14.74 -14.31
N ARG A 33 -3.68 15.00 -15.61
CA ARG A 33 -2.85 16.03 -16.25
C ARG A 33 -3.18 17.42 -15.73
N SER A 34 -4.46 17.72 -15.48
CA SER A 34 -4.85 18.99 -14.86
C SER A 34 -4.25 19.13 -13.46
N LEU A 35 -4.28 18.06 -12.64
CA LEU A 35 -3.60 18.01 -11.34
C LEU A 35 -2.09 18.27 -11.52
N GLY A 36 -1.46 17.64 -12.51
CA GLY A 36 -0.03 17.87 -12.83
C GLY A 36 0.30 19.34 -13.06
N ARG A 37 -0.53 20.06 -13.82
CA ARG A 37 -0.37 21.50 -14.03
C ARG A 37 -0.47 22.32 -12.74
N TYR A 38 -1.41 21.98 -11.84
CA TYR A 38 -1.49 22.61 -10.52
C TYR A 38 -0.26 22.33 -9.66
N VAL A 39 0.22 21.08 -9.65
CA VAL A 39 1.46 20.71 -8.94
C VAL A 39 2.64 21.50 -9.50
N ASN A 40 2.76 21.59 -10.82
CA ASN A 40 3.82 22.35 -11.47
C ASN A 40 3.82 23.84 -11.09
N ALA A 41 2.63 24.44 -11.02
CA ALA A 41 2.45 25.84 -10.62
C ALA A 41 2.92 26.13 -9.17
N MET A 42 3.04 25.10 -8.32
CA MET A 42 3.59 25.25 -6.97
C MET A 42 5.12 25.34 -6.93
N GLY A 43 5.82 25.15 -8.06
CA GLY A 43 7.25 25.34 -8.19
C GLY A 43 8.09 24.50 -7.22
N GLY A 44 7.73 23.22 -7.02
CA GLY A 44 8.44 22.30 -6.13
C GLY A 44 8.09 22.38 -4.65
N ARG A 45 7.20 23.28 -4.25
CA ARG A 45 6.71 23.33 -2.85
C ARG A 45 5.83 22.14 -2.49
N TYR A 46 5.30 21.44 -3.48
CA TYR A 46 4.56 20.20 -3.34
C TYR A 46 5.07 19.19 -4.36
N ILE A 47 5.34 17.98 -3.87
CA ILE A 47 5.71 16.83 -4.69
C ILE A 47 4.62 15.79 -4.45
N THR A 48 3.97 15.34 -5.51
CA THR A 48 2.93 14.31 -5.45
C THR A 48 3.52 12.92 -5.65
N ALA A 49 2.78 11.88 -5.23
CA ALA A 49 3.16 10.49 -5.37
C ALA A 49 1.92 9.60 -5.38
N GLU A 50 2.09 8.35 -5.80
CA GLU A 50 1.07 7.30 -5.73
C GLU A 50 0.58 7.08 -4.29
N ASP A 51 -0.73 6.91 -4.13
CA ASP A 51 -1.38 6.48 -2.90
C ASP A 51 -2.72 5.78 -3.23
N VAL A 52 -3.58 5.55 -2.25
CA VAL A 52 -4.86 4.86 -2.41
C VAL A 52 -5.66 5.43 -3.58
N GLY A 53 -6.11 4.54 -4.46
CA GLY A 53 -6.91 4.88 -5.64
C GLY A 53 -6.10 5.41 -6.83
N THR A 54 -4.77 5.45 -6.74
CA THR A 54 -3.87 5.82 -7.85
C THR A 54 -2.89 4.70 -8.17
N THR A 55 -2.34 4.74 -9.37
CA THR A 55 -1.40 3.75 -9.92
C THR A 55 -0.17 4.43 -10.50
N GLU A 56 0.84 3.64 -10.87
CA GLU A 56 2.02 4.12 -11.59
C GLU A 56 1.64 4.82 -12.90
N ASP A 57 0.67 4.28 -13.66
CA ASP A 57 0.17 4.90 -14.92
C ASP A 57 -0.48 6.28 -14.65
N ASP A 58 -1.13 6.45 -13.50
CA ASP A 58 -1.66 7.74 -13.09
C ASP A 58 -0.54 8.75 -12.82
N MET A 59 0.55 8.29 -12.20
CA MET A 59 1.74 9.14 -11.98
C MET A 59 2.42 9.48 -13.31
N ASP A 60 2.43 8.58 -14.28
CA ASP A 60 2.92 8.84 -15.64
C ASP A 60 2.10 9.92 -16.34
N SER A 61 0.77 9.90 -16.17
CA SER A 61 -0.12 10.95 -16.68
C SER A 61 0.17 12.32 -16.05
N ILE A 62 0.44 12.35 -14.74
CA ILE A 62 0.83 13.58 -14.02
C ILE A 62 2.22 14.07 -14.46
N TYR A 63 3.16 13.13 -14.67
CA TYR A 63 4.54 13.45 -15.08
C TYR A 63 4.62 14.18 -16.41
N GLN A 64 3.66 13.96 -17.30
CA GLN A 64 3.60 14.71 -18.56
C GLN A 64 3.47 16.23 -18.38
N GLU A 65 3.06 16.69 -17.21
CA GLU A 65 2.83 18.12 -16.91
C GLU A 65 3.78 18.68 -15.84
N THR A 66 4.52 17.82 -15.08
CA THR A 66 5.39 18.28 -14.01
C THR A 66 6.47 17.26 -13.65
N ASP A 67 7.66 17.74 -13.29
CA ASP A 67 8.72 16.92 -12.70
C ASP A 67 8.52 16.65 -11.19
N TYR A 68 7.56 17.31 -10.55
CA TYR A 68 7.32 17.20 -9.10
C TYR A 68 6.37 16.05 -8.77
N VAL A 69 6.69 14.85 -9.29
CA VAL A 69 5.96 13.60 -9.06
C VAL A 69 6.93 12.45 -8.81
N LEU A 70 6.57 11.57 -7.89
CA LEU A 70 7.29 10.35 -7.57
C LEU A 70 6.42 9.12 -7.92
N GLY A 71 7.05 7.97 -8.14
CA GLY A 71 6.34 6.73 -8.46
C GLY A 71 5.94 6.63 -9.93
N THR A 72 6.54 7.41 -10.83
CA THR A 72 6.36 7.30 -12.28
C THR A 72 7.34 6.28 -12.87
N SER A 73 6.91 5.51 -13.88
CA SER A 73 7.76 4.62 -14.65
C SER A 73 8.68 5.37 -15.62
N MET A 74 8.29 6.58 -15.99
CA MET A 74 8.94 7.38 -17.04
C MET A 74 10.22 8.09 -16.58
N LYS A 75 10.49 8.16 -15.28
CA LYS A 75 11.66 8.84 -14.71
C LYS A 75 12.43 7.92 -13.77
N PRO A 76 13.69 7.57 -14.08
CA PRO A 76 14.52 6.77 -13.19
C PRO A 76 14.70 7.43 -11.82
N GLY A 77 14.73 6.61 -10.75
CA GLY A 77 15.00 7.08 -9.40
C GLY A 77 13.79 7.66 -8.65
N THR A 78 12.58 7.58 -9.21
CA THR A 78 11.35 8.05 -8.55
C THR A 78 10.69 7.03 -7.64
N GLY A 79 11.25 5.82 -7.54
CA GLY A 79 10.83 4.77 -6.62
C GLY A 79 9.85 3.74 -7.21
N GLY A 80 9.16 4.04 -8.31
CA GLY A 80 8.16 3.14 -8.90
C GLY A 80 7.02 2.79 -7.95
N ASN A 81 6.41 1.62 -8.14
CA ASN A 81 5.33 1.11 -7.28
C ASN A 81 5.78 0.94 -5.81
N PRO A 82 5.19 1.66 -4.84
CA PRO A 82 5.61 1.60 -3.44
C PRO A 82 5.12 0.33 -2.70
N SER A 83 4.21 -0.45 -3.28
CA SER A 83 3.54 -1.55 -2.59
C SER A 83 4.48 -2.62 -2.03
N PRO A 84 5.54 -3.08 -2.74
CA PRO A 84 6.46 -4.07 -2.19
C PRO A 84 7.23 -3.55 -0.97
N SER A 85 7.72 -2.30 -1.03
CA SER A 85 8.43 -1.67 0.09
C SER A 85 7.52 -1.44 1.30
N THR A 86 6.27 -1.02 1.05
CA THR A 86 5.24 -0.85 2.09
C THR A 86 4.93 -2.19 2.74
N ALA A 87 4.71 -3.23 1.96
CA ALA A 87 4.46 -4.58 2.47
C ALA A 87 5.62 -5.11 3.31
N ARG A 88 6.87 -4.84 2.90
CA ARG A 88 8.06 -5.19 3.68
C ARG A 88 8.08 -4.47 5.02
N GLY A 89 7.74 -3.18 5.05
CA GLY A 89 7.63 -2.40 6.29
C GLY A 89 6.58 -2.96 7.25
N VAL A 90 5.39 -3.32 6.74
CA VAL A 90 4.32 -3.95 7.54
C VAL A 90 4.79 -5.30 8.08
N TYR A 91 5.38 -6.16 7.24
CA TYR A 91 5.92 -7.45 7.66
C TYR A 91 6.96 -7.30 8.80
N MET A 92 7.90 -6.37 8.68
CA MET A 92 8.89 -6.10 9.74
C MET A 92 8.22 -5.59 11.03
N SER A 93 7.15 -4.82 10.92
CA SER A 93 6.36 -4.38 12.07
C SER A 93 5.64 -5.54 12.75
N ILE A 94 5.11 -6.51 11.98
CA ILE A 94 4.52 -7.74 12.51
C ILE A 94 5.57 -8.53 13.30
N LYS A 95 6.78 -8.69 12.76
CA LYS A 95 7.88 -9.36 13.47
C LYS A 95 8.27 -8.65 14.77
N ALA A 96 8.40 -7.33 14.73
CA ALA A 96 8.69 -6.53 15.93
C ALA A 96 7.60 -6.69 17.00
N SER A 97 6.33 -6.70 16.59
CA SER A 97 5.20 -6.93 17.48
C SER A 97 5.18 -8.34 18.04
N ALA A 98 5.53 -9.35 17.22
CA ALA A 98 5.66 -10.73 17.68
C ALA A 98 6.76 -10.87 18.73
N LYS A 99 7.91 -10.22 18.51
CA LYS A 99 9.01 -10.20 19.46
C LYS A 99 8.60 -9.58 20.79
N GLU A 100 7.92 -8.46 20.77
CA GLU A 100 7.41 -7.80 21.98
C GLU A 100 6.41 -8.68 22.72
N LYS A 101 5.49 -9.33 21.99
CA LYS A 101 4.40 -10.11 22.58
C LYS A 101 4.85 -11.48 23.08
N TYR A 102 5.76 -12.15 22.36
CA TYR A 102 6.13 -13.56 22.59
C TYR A 102 7.60 -13.75 22.98
N GLY A 103 8.41 -12.70 22.98
CA GLY A 103 9.86 -12.79 23.22
C GLY A 103 10.65 -13.29 22.01
N ASP A 104 9.98 -13.68 20.91
CA ASP A 104 10.56 -14.18 19.68
C ASP A 104 9.87 -13.58 18.46
N ASP A 105 10.62 -13.22 17.44
CA ASP A 105 10.12 -12.59 16.22
C ASP A 105 9.71 -13.61 15.14
N SER A 106 9.85 -14.92 15.39
CA SER A 106 9.43 -15.97 14.48
C SER A 106 7.90 -15.95 14.28
N LEU A 107 7.47 -16.04 13.02
CA LEU A 107 6.05 -16.15 12.67
C LEU A 107 5.62 -17.60 12.45
N LYS A 108 6.54 -18.55 12.56
CA LYS A 108 6.26 -19.98 12.36
C LYS A 108 5.08 -20.43 13.24
N ASP A 109 4.13 -21.12 12.62
CA ASP A 109 2.91 -21.66 13.24
C ASP A 109 1.94 -20.61 13.82
N LYS A 110 2.27 -19.31 13.73
CA LYS A 110 1.35 -18.23 14.16
C LYS A 110 0.24 -18.05 13.14
N LYS A 111 -0.98 -17.76 13.63
CA LYS A 111 -2.13 -17.43 12.80
C LYS A 111 -2.15 -15.93 12.54
N ILE A 112 -2.20 -15.53 11.29
CA ILE A 112 -2.21 -14.13 10.86
C ILE A 112 -3.38 -13.93 9.91
N LEU A 113 -4.24 -12.95 10.19
CA LEU A 113 -5.29 -12.51 9.30
C LEU A 113 -4.86 -11.21 8.59
N VAL A 114 -4.95 -11.20 7.28
CA VAL A 114 -4.74 -10.02 6.45
C VAL A 114 -6.08 -9.55 5.91
N GLN A 115 -6.57 -8.42 6.39
CA GLN A 115 -7.76 -7.76 5.87
C GLN A 115 -7.36 -6.80 4.76
N GLY A 116 -7.88 -7.04 3.54
CA GLY A 116 -7.49 -6.33 2.33
C GLY A 116 -6.34 -7.05 1.60
N LEU A 117 -6.65 -7.68 0.47
CA LEU A 117 -5.73 -8.50 -0.33
C LEU A 117 -5.31 -7.80 -1.63
N GLY A 118 -5.29 -6.47 -1.60
CA GLY A 118 -4.73 -5.66 -2.68
C GLY A 118 -3.20 -5.76 -2.75
N ASN A 119 -2.56 -4.84 -3.49
CA ASN A 119 -1.12 -4.87 -3.78
C ASN A 119 -0.22 -4.96 -2.52
N VAL A 120 -0.60 -4.29 -1.43
CA VAL A 120 0.18 -4.35 -0.18
C VAL A 120 -0.16 -5.62 0.60
N GLY A 121 -1.46 -5.86 0.87
CA GLY A 121 -1.89 -6.96 1.73
C GLY A 121 -1.50 -8.34 1.20
N LEU A 122 -1.61 -8.57 -0.11
CA LEU A 122 -1.18 -9.83 -0.72
C LEU A 122 0.32 -10.07 -0.55
N ASN A 123 1.15 -9.05 -0.68
CA ASN A 123 2.59 -9.18 -0.44
C ASN A 123 2.90 -9.42 1.04
N VAL A 124 2.20 -8.77 1.98
CA VAL A 124 2.32 -9.06 3.42
C VAL A 124 1.97 -10.51 3.70
N ALA A 125 0.85 -10.99 3.16
CA ALA A 125 0.41 -12.38 3.31
C ALA A 125 1.50 -13.36 2.85
N LYS A 126 2.07 -13.14 1.67
CA LYS A 126 3.17 -13.97 1.12
C LYS A 126 4.40 -13.98 2.04
N TYR A 127 4.87 -12.83 2.51
CA TYR A 127 6.03 -12.76 3.42
C TYR A 127 5.77 -13.53 4.72
N CYS A 128 4.57 -13.42 5.28
CA CYS A 128 4.23 -14.17 6.48
C CYS A 128 4.15 -15.68 6.22
N GLN A 129 3.59 -16.09 5.07
CA GLN A 129 3.48 -17.49 4.67
C GLN A 129 4.86 -18.13 4.42
N GLU A 130 5.78 -17.40 3.76
CA GLU A 130 7.16 -17.84 3.53
C GLU A 130 7.91 -18.13 4.83
N GLU A 131 7.57 -17.45 5.92
CA GLU A 131 8.14 -17.67 7.25
C GLU A 131 7.41 -18.77 8.05
N GLY A 132 6.43 -19.42 7.45
CA GLY A 132 5.71 -20.55 8.04
C GLY A 132 4.53 -20.18 8.91
N ALA A 133 4.00 -18.96 8.78
CA ALA A 133 2.74 -18.58 9.41
C ALA A 133 1.55 -19.24 8.71
N LYS A 134 0.46 -19.48 9.47
CA LYS A 134 -0.86 -19.82 8.92
C LYS A 134 -1.56 -18.52 8.57
N VAL A 135 -1.61 -18.22 7.28
CA VAL A 135 -2.15 -16.93 6.81
C VAL A 135 -3.58 -17.10 6.32
N TYR A 136 -4.45 -16.29 6.88
CA TYR A 136 -5.83 -16.10 6.45
C TYR A 136 -5.97 -14.74 5.78
N GLY A 137 -6.85 -14.65 4.79
CA GLY A 137 -7.09 -13.40 4.09
C GLY A 137 -8.57 -13.12 3.90
N CYS A 138 -8.97 -11.86 3.90
CA CYS A 138 -10.30 -11.46 3.48
C CYS A 138 -10.25 -10.18 2.65
N ASP A 139 -11.11 -10.09 1.66
CA ASP A 139 -11.31 -8.91 0.83
C ASP A 139 -12.76 -8.89 0.31
N ILE A 140 -13.25 -7.71 -0.02
CA ILE A 140 -14.55 -7.52 -0.68
C ILE A 140 -14.45 -7.61 -2.21
N ASN A 141 -13.24 -7.52 -2.76
CA ASN A 141 -12.98 -7.56 -4.18
C ASN A 141 -12.69 -9.00 -4.63
N GLU A 142 -13.58 -9.56 -5.45
CA GLU A 142 -13.47 -10.94 -5.93
C GLU A 142 -12.17 -11.23 -6.69
N LYS A 143 -11.62 -10.26 -7.43
CA LYS A 143 -10.34 -10.42 -8.14
C LYS A 143 -9.19 -10.56 -7.16
N SER A 144 -9.19 -9.76 -6.09
CA SER A 144 -8.17 -9.84 -5.02
C SER A 144 -8.25 -11.17 -4.30
N VAL A 145 -9.47 -11.65 -4.02
CA VAL A 145 -9.72 -12.97 -3.41
C VAL A 145 -9.13 -14.08 -4.28
N LYS A 146 -9.46 -14.14 -5.57
CA LYS A 146 -8.93 -15.15 -6.50
C LYS A 146 -7.41 -15.14 -6.57
N ASN A 147 -6.80 -13.97 -6.68
CA ASN A 147 -5.34 -13.85 -6.70
C ASN A 147 -4.70 -14.38 -5.40
N ALA A 148 -5.34 -14.20 -4.25
CA ALA A 148 -4.85 -14.70 -2.98
C ALA A 148 -5.00 -16.23 -2.86
N GLU A 149 -6.12 -16.80 -3.32
CA GLU A 149 -6.34 -18.25 -3.39
C GLU A 149 -5.27 -18.93 -4.27
N GLU A 150 -4.95 -18.35 -5.43
CA GLU A 150 -3.89 -18.84 -6.32
C GLU A 150 -2.50 -18.82 -5.66
N CYS A 151 -2.31 -17.94 -4.65
CA CYS A 151 -1.10 -17.90 -3.84
C CYS A 151 -1.16 -18.82 -2.61
N GLY A 152 -2.23 -19.62 -2.45
CA GLY A 152 -2.39 -20.56 -1.33
C GLY A 152 -2.80 -19.88 -0.02
N ILE A 153 -3.35 -18.68 -0.06
CA ILE A 153 -3.90 -18.00 1.12
C ILE A 153 -5.30 -18.54 1.40
N GLU A 154 -5.55 -18.96 2.63
CA GLU A 154 -6.86 -19.42 3.07
C GLU A 154 -7.82 -18.23 3.22
N ILE A 155 -8.91 -18.24 2.45
CA ILE A 155 -9.86 -17.11 2.43
C ILE A 155 -10.93 -17.30 3.49
N VAL A 156 -11.22 -16.21 4.18
CA VAL A 156 -12.27 -16.10 5.19
C VAL A 156 -13.26 -15.02 4.77
N GLU A 157 -14.55 -15.32 4.91
CA GLU A 157 -15.59 -14.33 4.66
C GLU A 157 -15.44 -13.13 5.63
N PRO A 158 -15.57 -11.87 5.15
CA PRO A 158 -15.35 -10.68 5.98
C PRO A 158 -16.18 -10.65 7.29
N ASN A 159 -17.39 -11.21 7.28
CA ASN A 159 -18.26 -11.29 8.45
C ASN A 159 -17.86 -12.39 9.46
N LYS A 160 -17.02 -13.35 9.03
CA LYS A 160 -16.52 -14.46 9.87
C LYS A 160 -15.09 -14.28 10.36
N MET A 161 -14.43 -13.19 9.98
CA MET A 161 -13.03 -12.97 10.37
C MET A 161 -12.83 -12.89 11.89
N TRP A 162 -13.86 -12.46 12.63
CA TRP A 162 -13.84 -12.35 14.09
C TRP A 162 -13.98 -13.70 14.80
N ASP A 163 -14.45 -14.74 14.11
CA ASP A 163 -14.58 -16.10 14.65
C ASP A 163 -13.24 -16.84 14.68
N LEU A 164 -12.23 -16.29 13.99
CA LEU A 164 -10.88 -16.83 14.03
C LEU A 164 -10.28 -16.60 15.41
N SER A 165 -9.82 -17.69 16.04
CA SER A 165 -9.01 -17.58 17.27
C SER A 165 -7.63 -17.04 16.91
N LEU A 166 -7.54 -15.74 16.75
CA LEU A 166 -6.32 -15.01 16.42
C LEU A 166 -5.74 -14.39 17.68
N ILE A 167 -4.44 -14.20 17.65
CA ILE A 167 -3.80 -13.31 18.60
C ILE A 167 -3.75 -11.95 17.92
N HIS A 168 -4.53 -11.01 18.45
CA HIS A 168 -4.51 -9.63 17.97
C HIS A 168 -3.22 -8.96 18.43
N ILE A 169 -2.44 -8.54 17.48
CA ILE A 169 -1.21 -7.77 17.69
C ILE A 169 -1.45 -6.34 17.25
#